data_0e1300cee90766200accd23de5a81db1
#
_entry.id   0e1300cee90766200accd23de5a81db1
#
_cell.length_a   1.000
_cell.length_b   1.000
_cell.length_c   1.000
_cell.angle_alpha   90.00
_cell.angle_beta   90.00
_cell.angle_gamma   90.00
#
_symmetry.space_group_name_H-M   'P 1'
#
loop_
_entity.id
_entity.type
_entity.pdbx_description
1 polymer ?
#
loop_
_entity_poly.entity_id
_entity_poly.type
_entity_poly.pdbx_seq_one_letter_code
_entity_poly.pdbx_strand_id
1 'polypeptide(L)'
;KAWAFNGQADMTDKPLLSVRAGQTVRIRMNNRSRWPHGMHLHGHHFRQMLLEEQMGPLRDTLLMQPGEISEIAFVADNPGDWLLHCHMVEHAAAGMMTWLKVT
;
A
#
# COMPACT_ATOMS: atom_id res chain seq x y z
N LYS A 1 -6.99 -9.93 -8.50
CA LYS A 1 -7.92 -9.46 -7.48
C LYS A 1 -7.40 -8.16 -6.88
N ALA A 2 -8.27 -7.20 -6.66
CA ALA A 2 -7.89 -5.89 -6.14
C ALA A 2 -8.45 -5.68 -4.74
N TRP A 3 -7.67 -4.99 -3.90
CA TRP A 3 -8.08 -4.57 -2.57
C TRP A 3 -8.06 -3.04 -2.50
N ALA A 4 -8.78 -2.50 -1.52
CA ALA A 4 -8.83 -1.06 -1.32
C ALA A 4 -8.38 -0.71 0.11
N PHE A 5 -7.52 0.29 0.23
CA PHE A 5 -7.08 0.83 1.50
C PHE A 5 -7.41 2.32 1.55
N ASN A 6 -8.27 2.70 2.48
CA ASN A 6 -8.76 4.08 2.60
C ASN A 6 -8.04 4.87 3.71
N GLY A 7 -6.86 4.44 4.09
CA GLY A 7 -6.00 5.23 4.94
C GLY A 7 -6.42 5.30 6.40
N GLN A 8 -6.98 4.24 6.94
CA GLN A 8 -7.26 4.20 8.37
C GLN A 8 -5.98 4.03 9.17
N ALA A 9 -5.91 4.69 10.32
CA ALA A 9 -4.69 4.75 11.10
C ALA A 9 -4.46 3.53 11.98
N ASP A 10 -5.46 2.68 12.17
CA ASP A 10 -5.39 1.62 13.16
C ASP A 10 -4.98 0.29 12.54
N MET A 11 -3.89 -0.27 13.06
CA MET A 11 -3.57 -1.67 12.82
C MET A 11 -4.60 -2.54 13.52
N THR A 12 -5.23 -3.42 12.76
CA THR A 12 -6.18 -4.39 13.31
C THR A 12 -5.55 -5.77 13.32
N ASP A 13 -6.18 -6.70 14.04
CA ASP A 13 -5.75 -8.11 14.03
C ASP A 13 -5.93 -8.76 12.68
N LYS A 14 -6.71 -8.13 11.80
CA LYS A 14 -6.96 -8.65 10.47
C LYS A 14 -6.11 -7.95 9.44
N PRO A 15 -5.43 -8.69 8.57
CA PRO A 15 -4.70 -8.07 7.48
C PRO A 15 -5.66 -7.42 6.46
N LEU A 16 -5.16 -6.43 5.74
CA LEU A 16 -5.87 -5.89 4.58
C LEU A 16 -6.15 -7.00 3.58
N LEU A 17 -5.18 -7.88 3.38
CA LEU A 17 -5.30 -9.02 2.49
C LEU A 17 -4.47 -10.18 3.00
N SER A 18 -4.85 -11.38 2.59
CA SER A 18 -4.14 -12.60 2.87
C SER A 18 -4.05 -13.38 1.55
N VAL A 19 -2.85 -13.63 1.09
CA VAL A 19 -2.61 -14.28 -0.19
C VAL A 19 -1.51 -15.33 -0.10
N ARG A 20 -1.47 -16.21 -1.10
CA ARG A 20 -0.39 -17.18 -1.23
C ARG A 20 0.78 -16.57 -1.99
N ALA A 21 1.98 -16.98 -1.63
CA ALA A 21 3.18 -16.59 -2.37
C ALA A 21 3.02 -16.88 -3.86
N GLY A 22 3.40 -15.93 -4.68
CA GLY A 22 3.29 -16.01 -6.13
C GLY A 22 2.07 -15.34 -6.73
N GLN A 23 1.09 -14.96 -5.90
CA GLN A 23 -0.08 -14.25 -6.40
C GLN A 23 0.25 -12.80 -6.72
N THR A 24 -0.36 -12.28 -7.77
CA THR A 24 -0.29 -10.86 -8.09
C THR A 24 -1.34 -10.12 -7.30
N VAL A 25 -0.92 -9.00 -6.69
CA VAL A 25 -1.75 -8.19 -5.80
C VAL A 25 -1.87 -6.78 -6.38
N ARG A 26 -3.08 -6.23 -6.35
CA ARG A 26 -3.34 -4.82 -6.68
C ARG A 26 -4.02 -4.19 -5.48
N ILE A 27 -3.51 -3.03 -5.06
CA ILE A 27 -4.10 -2.27 -3.94
C ILE A 27 -4.38 -0.86 -4.41
N ARG A 28 -5.64 -0.45 -4.31
CA ARG A 28 -6.04 0.94 -4.52
C ARG A 28 -5.97 1.65 -3.19
N MET A 29 -5.20 2.74 -3.14
CA MET A 29 -5.02 3.54 -1.94
C MET A 29 -5.66 4.91 -2.14
N ASN A 30 -6.33 5.40 -1.11
CA ASN A 30 -6.97 6.71 -1.12
C ASN A 30 -6.40 7.52 0.04
N ASN A 31 -5.71 8.62 -0.29
CA ASN A 31 -5.23 9.54 0.74
C ASN A 31 -6.35 10.54 1.05
N ARG A 32 -7.12 10.23 2.08
CA ARG A 32 -8.23 11.09 2.52
C ARG A 32 -7.81 12.20 3.49
N SER A 33 -6.53 12.28 3.78
CA SER A 33 -6.00 13.29 4.69
C SER A 33 -5.74 14.61 3.94
N ARG A 34 -5.40 15.64 4.72
CA ARG A 34 -5.01 16.95 4.19
C ARG A 34 -3.52 17.06 3.89
N TRP A 35 -2.78 15.98 4.13
CA TRP A 35 -1.33 15.97 4.04
C TRP A 35 -0.85 15.00 2.97
N PRO A 36 0.27 15.29 2.31
CA PRO A 36 0.90 14.27 1.48
C PRO A 36 1.42 13.13 2.35
N HIS A 37 1.35 11.90 1.85
CA HIS A 37 1.84 10.73 2.53
C HIS A 37 2.73 9.91 1.61
N GLY A 38 3.90 9.49 2.13
CA GLY A 38 4.74 8.51 1.46
C GLY A 38 4.36 7.12 1.94
N MET A 39 3.66 6.37 1.10
CA MET A 39 3.20 5.02 1.45
C MET A 39 4.30 4.03 1.15
N HIS A 40 4.75 3.33 2.19
CA HIS A 40 5.83 2.35 2.12
C HIS A 40 5.33 0.95 2.38
N LEU A 41 5.69 0.03 1.48
CA LEU A 41 5.41 -1.40 1.62
C LEU A 41 6.66 -2.14 2.05
N HIS A 42 6.57 -2.90 3.12
CA HIS A 42 7.65 -3.76 3.59
C HIS A 42 7.70 -5.06 2.80
N GLY A 43 8.90 -5.59 2.64
CA GLY A 43 9.12 -6.92 2.09
C GLY A 43 8.97 -7.07 0.59
N HIS A 44 8.49 -6.07 -0.10
CA HIS A 44 8.21 -6.13 -1.53
C HIS A 44 8.49 -4.81 -2.21
N HIS A 45 8.75 -4.87 -3.51
CA HIS A 45 8.70 -3.70 -4.38
C HIS A 45 7.44 -3.78 -5.23
N PHE A 46 6.91 -2.63 -5.58
CA PHE A 46 5.69 -2.52 -6.37
C PHE A 46 5.88 -1.56 -7.54
N ARG A 47 4.93 -1.60 -8.46
CA ARG A 47 4.81 -0.61 -9.53
C ARG A 47 3.49 0.12 -9.38
N GLN A 48 3.50 1.43 -9.59
CA GLN A 48 2.27 2.20 -9.64
C GLN A 48 1.57 1.89 -10.97
N MET A 49 0.26 1.63 -10.88
CA MET A 49 -0.56 1.49 -12.09
C MET A 49 -0.89 2.87 -12.62
N LEU A 50 -0.52 3.11 -13.86
CA LEU A 50 -0.74 4.38 -14.54
C LEU A 50 -1.95 4.27 -15.46
N LEU A 51 -2.25 5.34 -16.21
CA LEU A 51 -3.35 5.34 -17.18
C LEU A 51 -3.12 4.27 -18.23
N GLU A 52 -4.23 3.69 -18.72
CA GLU A 52 -4.23 2.66 -19.76
C GLU A 52 -3.46 1.40 -19.35
N GLU A 53 -3.52 1.05 -18.08
CA GLU A 53 -2.89 -0.15 -17.52
C GLU A 53 -1.36 -0.19 -17.71
N GLN A 54 -0.75 0.96 -17.91
CA GLN A 54 0.70 1.04 -17.94
C GLN A 54 1.25 0.99 -16.52
N MET A 55 2.44 0.41 -16.37
CA MET A 55 3.10 0.32 -15.09
C MET A 55 4.25 1.31 -14.99
N GLY A 56 4.35 1.96 -13.83
CA GLY A 56 5.47 2.81 -13.50
C GLY A 56 6.72 2.02 -13.10
N PRO A 57 7.79 2.72 -12.71
CA PRO A 57 9.00 2.07 -12.26
C PRO A 57 8.80 1.30 -10.96
N LEU A 58 9.70 0.36 -10.69
CA LEU A 58 9.69 -0.42 -9.46
C LEU A 58 10.08 0.47 -8.29
N ARG A 59 9.25 0.44 -7.22
CA ARG A 59 9.43 1.26 -6.03
C ARG A 59 9.05 0.48 -4.78
N ASP A 60 9.42 1.00 -3.62
CA ASP A 60 8.89 0.53 -2.34
C ASP A 60 8.12 1.63 -1.60
N THR A 61 8.11 2.84 -2.13
CA THR A 61 7.44 4.00 -1.54
C THR A 61 6.78 4.83 -2.64
N LEU A 62 5.55 5.24 -2.40
CA LEU A 62 4.79 6.09 -3.32
C LEU A 62 4.29 7.31 -2.58
N LEU A 63 4.67 8.51 -3.07
CA LEU A 63 4.14 9.75 -2.53
C LEU A 63 2.72 9.97 -3.06
N MET A 64 1.79 10.16 -2.15
CA MET A 64 0.38 10.45 -2.47
C MET A 64 0.00 11.83 -1.94
N GLN A 65 -0.51 12.67 -2.82
CA GLN A 65 -1.00 14.00 -2.46
C GLN A 65 -2.36 13.91 -1.76
N PRO A 66 -2.76 14.97 -1.02
CA PRO A 66 -4.09 15.00 -0.42
C PRO A 66 -5.18 14.75 -1.46
N GLY A 67 -6.11 13.85 -1.15
CA GLY A 67 -7.21 13.49 -2.04
C GLY A 67 -6.85 12.58 -3.20
N GLU A 68 -5.59 12.23 -3.33
CA GLU A 68 -5.15 11.35 -4.42
C GLU A 68 -5.60 9.91 -4.19
N ILE A 69 -6.01 9.28 -5.29
CA ILE A 69 -6.27 7.84 -5.34
C ILE A 69 -5.25 7.24 -6.30
N SER A 70 -4.48 6.26 -5.83
CA SER A 70 -3.47 5.58 -6.63
C SER A 70 -3.56 4.09 -6.41
N GLU A 71 -3.14 3.34 -7.42
CA GLU A 71 -3.14 1.89 -7.35
C GLU A 71 -1.71 1.37 -7.55
N ILE A 72 -1.33 0.42 -6.73
CA ILE A 72 -0.04 -0.28 -6.85
C ILE A 72 -0.29 -1.75 -7.19
N ALA A 73 0.69 -2.35 -7.85
CA ALA A 73 0.66 -3.78 -8.19
C ALA A 73 2.02 -4.40 -7.90
N PHE A 74 1.99 -5.62 -7.38
CA PHE A 74 3.21 -6.37 -7.09
C PHE A 74 2.91 -7.86 -7.05
N VAL A 75 3.97 -8.66 -7.20
CA VAL A 75 3.88 -10.10 -6.97
C VAL A 75 4.20 -10.35 -5.50
N ALA A 76 3.29 -10.98 -4.79
CA ALA A 76 3.48 -11.31 -3.38
C ALA A 76 4.35 -12.58 -3.27
N ASP A 77 5.64 -12.43 -3.48
CA ASP A 77 6.57 -13.55 -3.54
C ASP A 77 7.37 -13.79 -2.27
N ASN A 78 7.14 -12.98 -1.24
CA ASN A 78 7.88 -13.05 0.01
C ASN A 78 6.92 -13.42 1.15
N PRO A 79 6.93 -14.67 1.64
CA PRO A 79 6.07 -15.05 2.76
C PRO A 79 6.39 -14.27 4.03
N GLY A 80 5.36 -13.92 4.77
CA GLY A 80 5.48 -13.16 6.02
C GLY A 80 4.33 -12.21 6.24
N ASP A 81 4.43 -11.46 7.33
CA ASP A 81 3.49 -10.40 7.68
C ASP A 81 4.18 -9.06 7.42
N TRP A 82 3.61 -8.24 6.52
CA TRP A 82 4.29 -7.07 6.00
C TRP A 82 3.46 -5.81 6.21
N LEU A 83 4.10 -4.77 6.75
CA LEU A 83 3.46 -3.47 6.93
C LEU A 83 3.32 -2.72 5.61
N LEU A 84 2.20 -2.04 5.46
CA LEU A 84 1.99 -0.98 4.48
C LEU A 84 1.61 0.26 5.25
N HIS A 85 2.48 1.28 5.25
CA HIS A 85 2.28 2.42 6.13
C HIS A 85 2.87 3.70 5.57
N CYS A 86 2.41 4.81 6.15
CA CYS A 86 2.93 6.12 5.83
C CYS A 86 4.25 6.38 6.56
N HIS A 87 5.19 7.00 5.85
CA HIS A 87 6.49 7.38 6.39
C HIS A 87 6.54 8.81 6.95
N MET A 88 5.45 9.55 6.90
CA MET A 88 5.43 10.95 7.34
C MET A 88 5.31 11.03 8.85
N VAL A 89 6.43 10.94 9.53
CA VAL A 89 6.51 10.84 10.99
C VAL A 89 5.91 12.04 11.70
N GLU A 90 6.02 13.23 11.10
CA GLU A 90 5.53 14.48 11.69
C GLU A 90 4.02 14.49 11.89
N HIS A 91 3.33 13.65 11.16
CA HIS A 91 1.89 13.53 11.21
C HIS A 91 1.47 12.13 11.66
N ALA A 92 2.19 11.58 12.63
CA ALA A 92 1.99 10.21 13.09
C ALA A 92 0.55 9.94 13.52
N ALA A 93 -0.12 10.94 14.09
CA ALA A 93 -1.51 10.80 14.50
C ALA A 93 -2.46 10.59 13.31
N ALA A 94 -2.04 11.00 12.12
CA ALA A 94 -2.78 10.79 10.89
C ALA A 94 -2.19 9.63 10.08
N GLY A 95 -1.35 8.82 10.69
CA GLY A 95 -0.66 7.73 10.02
C GLY A 95 -1.59 6.73 9.39
N MET A 96 -1.36 6.44 8.13
CA MET A 96 -2.07 5.40 7.41
C MET A 96 -1.27 4.11 7.58
N MET A 97 -1.90 3.08 8.16
CA MET A 97 -1.19 1.84 8.44
C MET A 97 -2.11 0.63 8.32
N THR A 98 -1.64 -0.39 7.64
CA THR A 98 -2.26 -1.69 7.58
C THR A 98 -1.18 -2.75 7.39
N TRP A 99 -1.56 -4.00 7.24
CA TRP A 99 -0.60 -5.07 7.02
C TRP A 99 -1.15 -6.13 6.08
N LEU A 100 -0.24 -6.85 5.47
CA LEU A 100 -0.53 -7.91 4.51
C LEU A 100 0.02 -9.23 5.04
N LYS A 101 -0.68 -10.31 4.73
CA LYS A 101 -0.22 -11.65 5.06
C LYS A 101 0.05 -12.42 3.77
N VAL A 102 1.27 -12.93 3.63
CA VAL A 102 1.67 -13.76 2.50
C VAL A 102 2.06 -15.14 3.02
N THR A 103 1.38 -16.15 2.60
CA THR A 103 1.65 -17.54 2.96
C THR A 103 2.17 -18.32 1.76
#